data_9c19f8db4a10f5e743c1fcc8fc0b4aad
#
_entry.id   9c19f8db4a10f5e743c1fcc8fc0b4aad
#
_cell.length_a   1.000
_cell.length_b   1.000
_cell.length_c   1.000
_cell.angle_alpha   90.00
_cell.angle_beta   90.00
_cell.angle_gamma   90.00
#
_symmetry.space_group_name_H-M   'P 1'
#
loop_
_entity.id
_entity.type
_entity.pdbx_description
1 polymer ?
#
loop_
_entity_poly.entity_id
_entity_poly.type
_entity_poly.pdbx_seq_one_letter_code
_entity_poly.pdbx_strand_id
1 'polypeptide(L)'
;MPKVFIKKVWGYHPASWPVLGFGKTAGANKLNREYNTGDWVALVGTENDPTPKNEQGRLLGLIKVTNIILDVIEGLLNDLNTDLDHHCFNENGAFKWPVGFPYLEAYRFENHPLTSDVLPDHNPNNGRAEAAYGMLLDQDSAQRILSLPKTEEIFPISKLIEKDLKLKELLTGRSGPVPAIGARESEYSDGENFVYIFHIKGKQFYKVGRSNDIHRRLDEFNSSPHARFTNLPLELFQA
;
A
#
# COMPACT_ATOMS: atom_id res chain seq x y z
N MET A 1 -10.34 -10.96 12.09
CA MET A 1 -9.09 -10.19 12.20
C MET A 1 -8.37 -10.24 10.86
N PRO A 2 -7.66 -9.20 10.43
CA PRO A 2 -6.82 -9.27 9.24
C PRO A 2 -5.77 -10.37 9.39
N LYS A 3 -5.49 -11.07 8.32
CA LYS A 3 -4.45 -12.10 8.29
C LYS A 3 -3.08 -11.44 8.15
N VAL A 4 -2.04 -12.14 8.57
CA VAL A 4 -0.64 -11.72 8.35
C VAL A 4 0.06 -12.81 7.55
N PHE A 5 0.61 -12.41 6.42
CA PHE A 5 1.40 -13.29 5.56
C PHE A 5 2.88 -12.92 5.65
N ILE A 6 3.75 -13.85 5.29
CA ILE A 6 5.17 -13.60 5.05
C ILE A 6 5.48 -13.88 3.58
N LYS A 7 6.25 -13.01 2.92
CA LYS A 7 6.62 -13.16 1.51
C LYS A 7 8.06 -12.75 1.26
N LYS A 8 8.80 -13.59 0.53
CA LYS A 8 10.16 -13.28 0.06
C LYS A 8 10.12 -12.33 -1.14
N VAL A 9 10.96 -11.29 -1.09
CA VAL A 9 11.10 -10.25 -2.12
C VAL A 9 12.59 -9.93 -2.34
N TRP A 10 12.91 -9.30 -3.46
CA TRP A 10 14.31 -8.91 -3.75
C TRP A 10 14.73 -7.60 -3.06
N GLY A 11 13.78 -6.81 -2.63
CA GLY A 11 14.00 -5.56 -1.94
C GLY A 11 12.67 -4.92 -1.53
N TYR A 12 12.75 -3.80 -0.82
CA TYR A 12 11.58 -3.07 -0.34
C TYR A 12 11.73 -1.57 -0.58
N HIS A 13 11.10 -1.08 -1.64
CA HIS A 13 11.16 0.31 -2.09
C HIS A 13 9.76 0.85 -2.42
N PRO A 14 8.89 1.11 -1.44
CA PRO A 14 7.49 1.47 -1.68
C PRO A 14 7.30 2.74 -2.52
N ALA A 15 8.23 3.67 -2.49
CA ALA A 15 8.17 4.88 -3.30
C ALA A 15 8.25 4.61 -4.81
N SER A 16 9.02 3.60 -5.24
CA SER A 16 9.18 3.22 -6.65
C SER A 16 8.46 1.92 -7.01
N TRP A 17 8.11 1.10 -6.02
CA TRP A 17 7.45 -0.19 -6.21
C TRP A 17 6.28 -0.37 -5.23
N PRO A 18 5.14 0.32 -5.44
CA PRO A 18 4.01 0.37 -4.49
C PRO A 18 3.03 -0.80 -4.61
N VAL A 19 3.47 -1.95 -5.11
CA VAL A 19 2.64 -3.13 -5.35
C VAL A 19 3.34 -4.42 -4.90
N LEU A 20 2.57 -5.37 -4.39
CA LEU A 20 3.05 -6.73 -4.11
C LEU A 20 2.90 -7.58 -5.37
N GLY A 21 4.01 -7.78 -6.10
CA GLY A 21 4.04 -8.49 -7.36
C GLY A 21 3.97 -10.02 -7.24
N PHE A 22 3.38 -10.67 -8.26
CA PHE A 22 3.26 -12.13 -8.37
C PHE A 22 3.52 -12.62 -9.79
N GLY A 23 4.19 -13.77 -9.89
CA GLY A 23 4.82 -14.26 -11.12
C GLY A 23 3.92 -14.84 -12.20
N LYS A 24 2.61 -15.00 -12.04
CA LYS A 24 1.73 -15.55 -13.09
C LYS A 24 0.27 -15.14 -12.91
N THR A 25 -0.39 -14.79 -14.03
CA THR A 25 -1.81 -14.48 -14.07
C THR A 25 -2.71 -15.65 -13.59
N ALA A 26 -2.31 -16.91 -13.87
CA ALA A 26 -3.03 -18.10 -13.38
C ALA A 26 -3.05 -18.22 -11.84
N GLY A 27 -2.10 -17.57 -11.15
CA GLY A 27 -2.09 -17.43 -9.70
C GLY A 27 -3.08 -16.41 -9.16
N ALA A 28 -3.53 -15.46 -9.99
CA ALA A 28 -4.41 -14.37 -9.58
C ALA A 28 -5.71 -14.86 -8.93
N ASN A 29 -6.36 -15.86 -9.49
CA ASN A 29 -7.57 -16.45 -8.91
C ASN A 29 -7.31 -17.14 -7.56
N LYS A 30 -6.14 -17.74 -7.36
CA LYS A 30 -5.72 -18.32 -6.09
C LYS A 30 -5.44 -17.22 -5.07
N LEU A 31 -4.74 -16.18 -5.49
CA LEU A 31 -4.40 -15.03 -4.65
C LEU A 31 -5.67 -14.34 -4.14
N ASN A 32 -6.67 -14.12 -4.99
CA ASN A 32 -7.95 -13.52 -4.59
C ASN A 32 -8.75 -14.35 -3.58
N ARG A 33 -8.48 -15.66 -3.47
CA ARG A 33 -9.13 -16.52 -2.46
C ARG A 33 -8.39 -16.50 -1.13
N GLU A 34 -7.09 -16.24 -1.14
CA GLU A 34 -6.24 -16.29 0.04
C GLU A 34 -6.14 -14.94 0.74
N TYR A 35 -6.01 -13.86 -0.04
CA TYR A 35 -5.86 -12.49 0.46
C TYR A 35 -7.19 -11.73 0.50
N ASN A 36 -7.38 -10.96 1.55
CA ASN A 36 -8.48 -10.00 1.66
C ASN A 36 -7.94 -8.57 1.73
N THR A 37 -8.75 -7.62 1.31
CA THR A 37 -8.43 -6.20 1.52
C THR A 37 -8.23 -5.93 3.02
N GLY A 38 -7.08 -5.34 3.35
CA GLY A 38 -6.69 -5.05 4.72
C GLY A 38 -5.81 -6.11 5.38
N ASP A 39 -5.49 -7.22 4.68
CA ASP A 39 -4.51 -8.19 5.16
C ASP A 39 -3.10 -7.60 5.13
N TRP A 40 -2.24 -8.07 6.03
CA TRP A 40 -0.86 -7.67 6.17
C TRP A 40 0.10 -8.65 5.52
N VAL A 41 1.21 -8.13 4.99
CA VAL A 41 2.29 -8.96 4.45
C VAL A 41 3.63 -8.44 4.97
N ALA A 42 4.33 -9.28 5.72
CA ALA A 42 5.72 -9.05 6.10
C ALA A 42 6.63 -9.44 4.92
N LEU A 43 7.48 -8.52 4.51
CA LEU A 43 8.41 -8.68 3.41
C LEU A 43 9.79 -9.10 3.93
N VAL A 44 10.33 -10.19 3.38
CA VAL A 44 11.64 -10.73 3.73
C VAL A 44 12.54 -10.71 2.51
N GLY A 45 13.76 -10.22 2.67
CA GLY A 45 14.77 -10.29 1.61
C GLY A 45 15.10 -11.74 1.24
N THR A 46 15.14 -12.07 -0.05
CA THR A 46 15.60 -13.40 -0.52
C THR A 46 17.06 -13.61 -0.12
N GLU A 47 17.50 -14.87 -0.07
CA GLU A 47 18.88 -15.24 0.32
C GLU A 47 19.86 -15.22 -0.86
N ASN A 48 19.40 -14.79 -2.05
CA ASN A 48 20.16 -14.81 -3.30
C ASN A 48 20.11 -13.45 -3.99
N ASP A 49 21.00 -13.26 -4.97
CA ASP A 49 20.95 -12.12 -5.87
C ASP A 49 19.57 -12.02 -6.56
N PRO A 50 19.08 -10.82 -6.80
CA PRO A 50 19.72 -9.51 -6.64
C PRO A 50 19.54 -8.86 -5.25
N THR A 51 19.04 -9.57 -4.24
CA THR A 51 18.85 -8.99 -2.90
C THR A 51 20.21 -8.63 -2.28
N PRO A 52 20.41 -7.39 -1.80
CA PRO A 52 21.63 -6.99 -1.12
C PRO A 52 21.94 -7.88 0.09
N LYS A 53 23.22 -8.22 0.29
CA LYS A 53 23.63 -9.13 1.36
C LYS A 53 23.21 -8.72 2.77
N ASN A 54 23.14 -7.42 3.04
CA ASN A 54 22.66 -6.86 4.31
C ASN A 54 21.14 -6.92 4.48
N GLU A 55 20.39 -7.30 3.45
CA GLU A 55 18.92 -7.48 3.48
C GLU A 55 18.50 -8.95 3.39
N GLN A 56 19.43 -9.85 3.02
CA GLN A 56 19.14 -11.27 2.88
C GLN A 56 18.66 -11.91 4.19
N GLY A 57 17.54 -12.64 4.13
CA GLY A 57 16.92 -13.29 5.28
C GLY A 57 16.35 -12.35 6.37
N ARG A 58 16.29 -11.04 6.07
CA ARG A 58 15.83 -10.02 7.02
C ARG A 58 14.43 -9.55 6.72
N LEU A 59 13.71 -9.18 7.75
CA LEU A 59 12.43 -8.49 7.67
C LEU A 59 12.66 -7.05 7.22
N LEU A 60 12.21 -6.71 6.03
CA LEU A 60 12.44 -5.40 5.40
C LEU A 60 11.31 -4.42 5.69
N GLY A 61 10.08 -4.90 5.59
CA GLY A 61 8.91 -4.06 5.77
C GLY A 61 7.62 -4.84 5.98
N LEU A 62 6.60 -4.10 6.36
CA LEU A 62 5.24 -4.58 6.55
C LEU A 62 4.30 -3.74 5.68
N ILE A 63 3.54 -4.39 4.84
CA ILE A 63 2.57 -3.71 3.97
C ILE A 63 1.16 -4.20 4.27
N LYS A 64 0.20 -3.32 4.13
CA LYS A 64 -1.22 -3.67 4.07
C LYS A 64 -1.64 -3.67 2.61
N VAL A 65 -2.35 -4.69 2.16
CA VAL A 65 -2.68 -4.86 0.74
C VAL A 65 -4.17 -4.82 0.48
N THR A 66 -4.52 -4.55 -0.78
CA THR A 66 -5.87 -4.83 -1.31
C THR A 66 -5.92 -6.26 -1.84
N ASN A 67 -7.12 -6.75 -2.16
CA ASN A 67 -7.32 -7.92 -3.02
C ASN A 67 -7.71 -7.53 -4.46
N ILE A 68 -7.57 -6.25 -4.82
CA ILE A 68 -7.74 -5.77 -6.19
C ILE A 68 -6.47 -6.11 -6.96
N ILE A 69 -6.60 -6.92 -7.99
CA ILE A 69 -5.47 -7.30 -8.85
C ILE A 69 -5.25 -6.22 -9.89
N LEU A 70 -4.03 -5.67 -9.91
CA LEU A 70 -3.52 -4.91 -11.04
C LEU A 70 -2.76 -5.88 -11.97
N ASP A 71 -3.03 -5.79 -13.26
CA ASP A 71 -2.39 -6.59 -14.33
C ASP A 71 -1.49 -5.75 -15.25
N VAL A 72 -1.20 -4.52 -14.83
CA VAL A 72 -0.41 -3.53 -15.58
C VAL A 72 0.81 -3.04 -14.81
N ILE A 73 1.42 -3.92 -14.01
CA ILE A 73 2.49 -3.52 -13.07
C ILE A 73 3.69 -2.94 -13.81
N GLU A 74 4.15 -3.56 -14.89
CA GLU A 74 5.28 -3.05 -15.67
C GLU A 74 5.03 -1.62 -16.14
N GLY A 75 3.83 -1.34 -16.68
CA GLY A 75 3.44 0.01 -17.09
C GLY A 75 3.41 1.00 -15.91
N LEU A 76 2.90 0.59 -14.75
CA LEU A 76 2.92 1.42 -13.54
C LEU A 76 4.35 1.75 -13.11
N LEU A 77 5.25 0.76 -13.10
CA LEU A 77 6.64 0.96 -12.69
C LEU A 77 7.39 1.87 -13.67
N ASN A 78 7.13 1.76 -14.97
CA ASN A 78 7.65 2.67 -15.99
C ASN A 78 7.15 4.11 -15.76
N ASP A 79 5.86 4.30 -15.45
CA ASP A 79 5.29 5.61 -15.12
C ASP A 79 5.90 6.24 -13.84
N LEU A 80 6.45 5.39 -12.95
CA LEU A 80 7.16 5.82 -11.75
C LEU A 80 8.67 6.04 -11.99
N ASN A 81 9.15 5.86 -13.23
CA ASN A 81 10.57 5.87 -13.58
C ASN A 81 11.39 4.88 -12.74
N THR A 82 10.81 3.74 -12.41
CA THR A 82 11.50 2.66 -11.69
C THR A 82 12.57 2.07 -12.60
N ASP A 83 13.79 1.94 -12.10
CA ASP A 83 14.86 1.24 -12.83
C ASP A 83 14.58 -0.26 -12.83
N LEU A 84 14.13 -0.77 -13.97
CA LEU A 84 13.85 -2.18 -14.20
C LEU A 84 15.06 -2.85 -14.84
N ASP A 85 15.92 -3.41 -14.03
CA ASP A 85 17.09 -4.14 -14.50
C ASP A 85 16.73 -5.50 -15.16
N HIS A 86 17.72 -6.18 -15.73
CA HIS A 86 17.54 -7.46 -16.41
C HIS A 86 17.01 -8.58 -15.50
N HIS A 87 17.19 -8.48 -14.18
CA HIS A 87 16.65 -9.44 -13.22
C HIS A 87 15.12 -9.39 -13.15
N CYS A 88 14.51 -8.27 -13.55
CA CYS A 88 13.06 -8.12 -13.58
C CYS A 88 12.39 -8.91 -14.70
N PHE A 89 13.16 -9.41 -15.67
CA PHE A 89 12.67 -10.12 -16.85
C PHE A 89 13.14 -11.58 -16.84
N ASN A 90 12.34 -12.45 -17.47
CA ASN A 90 12.73 -13.85 -17.71
C ASN A 90 13.59 -13.97 -18.97
N GLU A 91 14.07 -15.18 -19.27
CA GLU A 91 14.90 -15.47 -20.46
C GLU A 91 14.23 -15.11 -21.79
N ASN A 92 12.90 -15.03 -21.82
CA ASN A 92 12.12 -14.65 -23.00
C ASN A 92 11.82 -13.13 -23.05
N GLY A 93 12.40 -12.33 -22.15
CA GLY A 93 12.16 -10.89 -22.05
C GLY A 93 10.81 -10.50 -21.46
N ALA A 94 10.03 -11.43 -20.91
CA ALA A 94 8.77 -11.11 -20.26
C ALA A 94 8.98 -10.71 -18.80
N PHE A 95 8.26 -9.67 -18.36
CA PHE A 95 8.29 -9.21 -16.99
C PHE A 95 7.84 -10.30 -15.99
N LYS A 96 8.59 -10.49 -14.92
CA LYS A 96 8.40 -11.62 -13.98
C LYS A 96 7.15 -11.51 -13.12
N TRP A 97 6.66 -10.30 -12.84
CA TRP A 97 5.54 -10.04 -11.92
C TRP A 97 4.41 -9.25 -12.59
N PRO A 98 3.72 -9.84 -13.59
CA PRO A 98 2.73 -9.12 -14.39
C PRO A 98 1.48 -8.70 -13.60
N VAL A 99 1.22 -9.33 -12.46
CA VAL A 99 0.06 -9.03 -11.60
C VAL A 99 0.47 -8.74 -10.16
N GLY A 100 -0.31 -7.95 -9.44
CA GLY A 100 -0.04 -7.68 -8.02
C GLY A 100 -1.15 -6.96 -7.30
N PHE A 101 -0.95 -6.82 -6.00
CA PHE A 101 -1.83 -6.10 -5.11
C PHE A 101 -1.24 -4.73 -4.74
N PRO A 102 -1.95 -3.63 -4.99
CA PRO A 102 -1.57 -2.31 -4.50
C PRO A 102 -1.43 -2.25 -2.99
N TYR A 103 -0.49 -1.45 -2.51
CA TYR A 103 -0.37 -1.14 -1.10
C TYR A 103 -1.49 -0.20 -0.65
N LEU A 104 -2.04 -0.46 0.56
CA LEU A 104 -2.89 0.46 1.31
C LEU A 104 -2.08 1.23 2.35
N GLU A 105 -1.14 0.54 2.97
CA GLU A 105 -0.20 1.09 3.95
C GLU A 105 1.15 0.41 3.74
N ALA A 106 2.23 1.13 4.07
CA ALA A 106 3.60 0.65 3.93
C ALA A 106 4.44 1.10 5.12
N TYR A 107 5.19 0.17 5.73
CA TYR A 107 6.04 0.42 6.88
C TYR A 107 7.38 -0.25 6.69
N ARG A 108 8.47 0.42 7.06
CA ARG A 108 9.82 -0.15 7.13
C ARG A 108 10.11 -0.63 8.54
N PHE A 109 10.60 -1.85 8.70
CA PHE A 109 11.07 -2.32 10.01
C PHE A 109 12.37 -1.65 10.40
N GLU A 110 12.46 -1.23 11.65
CA GLU A 110 13.71 -0.69 12.20
C GLU A 110 14.76 -1.80 12.31
N ASN A 111 16.01 -1.45 11.96
CA ASN A 111 17.18 -2.34 12.04
C ASN A 111 17.09 -3.63 11.20
N HIS A 112 16.07 -3.82 10.37
CA HIS A 112 15.87 -5.01 9.54
C HIS A 112 16.25 -6.31 10.30
N PRO A 113 15.48 -6.75 11.31
CA PRO A 113 15.84 -7.92 12.12
C PRO A 113 15.89 -9.19 11.26
N LEU A 114 16.73 -10.16 11.65
CA LEU A 114 16.73 -11.47 11.01
C LEU A 114 15.37 -12.17 11.22
N THR A 115 14.87 -12.81 10.18
CA THR A 115 13.61 -13.56 10.27
C THR A 115 13.68 -14.66 11.32
N SER A 116 14.82 -15.35 11.44
CA SER A 116 15.07 -16.39 12.43
C SER A 116 15.00 -15.90 13.88
N ASP A 117 15.38 -14.64 14.13
CA ASP A 117 15.35 -14.08 15.48
C ASP A 117 13.93 -13.74 15.94
N VAL A 118 13.07 -13.33 14.99
CA VAL A 118 11.67 -12.98 15.26
C VAL A 118 10.76 -14.20 15.20
N LEU A 119 11.00 -15.10 14.26
CA LEU A 119 10.23 -16.30 13.98
C LEU A 119 11.12 -17.55 14.04
N PRO A 120 11.56 -17.99 15.25
CA PRO A 120 12.52 -19.09 15.40
C PRO A 120 12.00 -20.44 14.88
N ASP A 121 10.68 -20.64 14.90
CA ASP A 121 10.04 -21.87 14.45
C ASP A 121 9.67 -21.83 12.95
N HIS A 122 10.04 -20.74 12.25
CA HIS A 122 9.75 -20.58 10.83
C HIS A 122 10.58 -21.56 9.99
N ASN A 123 9.88 -22.37 9.18
CA ASN A 123 10.56 -23.39 8.38
C ASN A 123 11.23 -22.77 7.12
N PRO A 124 12.55 -22.72 7.02
CA PRO A 124 13.24 -22.13 5.88
C PRO A 124 12.98 -22.85 4.55
N ASN A 125 12.53 -24.12 4.58
CA ASN A 125 12.20 -24.90 3.39
C ASN A 125 10.94 -24.39 2.64
N ASN A 126 10.16 -23.51 3.27
CA ASN A 126 8.99 -22.88 2.66
C ASN A 126 9.34 -21.76 1.66
N GLY A 127 10.60 -21.45 1.48
CA GLY A 127 11.07 -20.31 0.70
C GLY A 127 10.52 -20.18 -0.71
N ARG A 128 10.25 -21.29 -1.42
CA ARG A 128 9.61 -21.25 -2.75
C ARG A 128 8.15 -20.80 -2.69
N ALA A 129 7.38 -21.30 -1.72
CA ALA A 129 5.98 -20.93 -1.53
C ALA A 129 5.86 -19.46 -1.08
N GLU A 130 6.73 -19.04 -0.18
CA GLU A 130 6.84 -17.65 0.29
C GLU A 130 7.17 -16.69 -0.86
N ALA A 131 8.13 -17.04 -1.71
CA ALA A 131 8.47 -16.22 -2.86
C ALA A 131 7.36 -16.18 -3.91
N ALA A 132 6.66 -17.31 -4.14
CA ALA A 132 5.63 -17.39 -5.16
C ALA A 132 4.31 -16.71 -4.74
N TYR A 133 3.81 -17.03 -3.56
CA TYR A 133 2.45 -16.64 -3.13
C TYR A 133 2.38 -15.95 -1.78
N GLY A 134 3.45 -16.04 -0.98
CA GLY A 134 3.42 -15.75 0.45
C GLY A 134 2.83 -16.92 1.25
N MET A 135 3.05 -16.92 2.55
CA MET A 135 2.52 -17.91 3.48
C MET A 135 1.81 -17.25 4.64
N LEU A 136 0.67 -17.76 5.00
CA LEU A 136 -0.08 -17.32 6.17
C LEU A 136 0.69 -17.70 7.44
N LEU A 137 0.88 -16.74 8.33
CA LEU A 137 1.46 -16.94 9.65
C LEU A 137 0.38 -17.40 10.66
N ASP A 138 0.80 -18.19 11.62
CA ASP A 138 -0.01 -18.46 12.81
C ASP A 138 -0.19 -17.20 13.66
N GLN A 139 -1.07 -17.25 14.64
CA GLN A 139 -1.45 -16.08 15.42
C GLN A 139 -0.27 -15.51 16.23
N ASP A 140 0.59 -16.35 16.80
CA ASP A 140 1.71 -15.92 17.64
C ASP A 140 2.80 -15.27 16.77
N SER A 141 3.13 -15.88 15.65
CA SER A 141 4.05 -15.34 14.64
C SER A 141 3.54 -14.00 14.08
N ALA A 142 2.25 -13.92 13.76
CA ALA A 142 1.61 -12.70 13.30
C ALA A 142 1.72 -11.56 14.35
N GLN A 143 1.47 -11.86 15.62
CA GLN A 143 1.56 -10.88 16.70
C GLN A 143 3.00 -10.39 16.89
N ARG A 144 4.00 -11.27 16.81
CA ARG A 144 5.43 -10.89 16.87
C ARG A 144 5.76 -9.91 15.75
N ILE A 145 5.38 -10.19 14.51
CA ILE A 145 5.60 -9.32 13.36
C ILE A 145 4.93 -7.95 13.54
N LEU A 146 3.65 -7.93 13.94
CA LEU A 146 2.89 -6.69 14.09
C LEU A 146 3.44 -5.79 15.21
N SER A 147 4.06 -6.36 16.24
CA SER A 147 4.64 -5.63 17.38
C SER A 147 6.02 -5.05 17.11
N LEU A 148 6.69 -5.43 16.01
CA LEU A 148 8.01 -4.90 15.69
C LEU A 148 7.99 -3.38 15.49
N PRO A 149 9.05 -2.68 15.98
CA PRO A 149 9.25 -1.26 15.70
C PRO A 149 9.34 -1.01 14.19
N LYS A 150 8.59 -0.01 13.72
CA LYS A 150 8.49 0.31 12.30
C LYS A 150 8.09 1.75 12.06
N THR A 151 8.56 2.29 10.94
CA THR A 151 8.27 3.65 10.47
C THR A 151 7.39 3.59 9.22
N GLU A 152 6.39 4.44 9.14
CA GLU A 152 5.51 4.56 7.97
C GLU A 152 6.29 5.09 6.76
N GLU A 153 6.09 4.46 5.61
CA GLU A 153 6.70 4.81 4.33
C GLU A 153 5.67 5.45 3.40
N ILE A 154 6.10 6.46 2.67
CA ILE A 154 5.28 7.15 1.66
C ILE A 154 5.42 6.43 0.33
N PHE A 155 4.30 6.24 -0.37
CA PHE A 155 4.26 5.67 -1.72
C PHE A 155 3.29 6.45 -2.62
N PRO A 156 3.40 6.35 -3.97
CA PRO A 156 2.67 7.20 -4.92
C PRO A 156 1.20 6.78 -5.10
N ILE A 157 0.36 7.07 -4.11
CA ILE A 157 -1.07 6.73 -4.09
C ILE A 157 -1.80 7.27 -5.33
N SER A 158 -1.48 8.48 -5.79
CA SER A 158 -2.10 9.09 -6.97
C SER A 158 -1.92 8.23 -8.22
N LYS A 159 -0.73 7.68 -8.43
CA LYS A 159 -0.43 6.80 -9.56
C LYS A 159 -1.15 5.45 -9.48
N LEU A 160 -1.33 4.91 -8.28
CA LEU A 160 -2.14 3.71 -8.07
C LEU A 160 -3.62 3.97 -8.41
N ILE A 161 -4.17 5.08 -7.96
CA ILE A 161 -5.57 5.49 -8.21
C ILE A 161 -5.85 5.64 -9.71
N GLU A 162 -4.89 6.12 -10.50
CA GLU A 162 -5.01 6.27 -11.96
C GLU A 162 -5.21 4.92 -12.66
N LYS A 163 -4.77 3.81 -12.06
CA LYS A 163 -4.81 2.48 -12.67
C LYS A 163 -6.11 1.72 -12.45
N ASP A 164 -6.85 2.00 -11.37
CA ASP A 164 -8.09 1.29 -11.06
C ASP A 164 -9.09 2.15 -10.25
N LEU A 165 -10.34 2.24 -10.72
CA LEU A 165 -11.40 3.02 -10.06
C LEU A 165 -11.81 2.43 -8.70
N LYS A 166 -11.79 1.10 -8.54
CA LYS A 166 -12.10 0.44 -7.26
C LYS A 166 -11.04 0.76 -6.21
N LEU A 167 -9.77 0.80 -6.66
CA LEU A 167 -8.66 1.22 -5.81
C LEU A 167 -8.82 2.68 -5.36
N LYS A 168 -9.32 3.54 -6.25
CA LYS A 168 -9.65 4.92 -5.90
C LYS A 168 -10.67 4.99 -4.76
N GLU A 169 -11.75 4.21 -4.83
CA GLU A 169 -12.77 4.17 -3.78
C GLU A 169 -12.19 3.72 -2.44
N LEU A 170 -11.34 2.69 -2.43
CA LEU A 170 -10.69 2.19 -1.23
C LEU A 170 -9.72 3.21 -0.60
N LEU A 171 -8.86 3.82 -1.41
CA LEU A 171 -7.82 4.74 -0.93
C LEU A 171 -8.36 6.13 -0.56
N THR A 172 -9.44 6.57 -1.21
CA THR A 172 -10.02 7.90 -0.98
C THR A 172 -11.27 7.90 -0.10
N GLY A 173 -11.82 6.71 0.20
CA GLY A 173 -13.06 6.58 0.96
C GLY A 173 -14.29 7.16 0.26
N ARG A 174 -14.23 7.38 -1.06
CA ARG A 174 -15.33 7.93 -1.85
C ARG A 174 -15.99 6.83 -2.68
N SER A 175 -17.14 6.37 -2.25
CA SER A 175 -18.07 5.64 -3.08
C SER A 175 -18.93 6.67 -3.86
N GLY A 176 -18.72 6.75 -5.17
CA GLY A 176 -19.56 7.57 -6.04
C GLY A 176 -18.86 7.94 -7.35
N PRO A 177 -19.62 8.19 -8.41
CA PRO A 177 -19.04 8.64 -9.67
C PRO A 177 -18.23 9.91 -9.41
N VAL A 178 -16.99 9.93 -9.92
CA VAL A 178 -16.23 11.18 -10.01
C VAL A 178 -17.13 12.14 -10.77
N PRO A 179 -17.47 13.32 -10.24
CA PRO A 179 -18.11 14.32 -11.05
C PRO A 179 -17.23 14.47 -12.28
N ALA A 180 -17.81 14.26 -13.47
CA ALA A 180 -17.09 14.56 -14.69
C ALA A 180 -16.49 15.96 -14.48
N ILE A 181 -15.21 16.12 -14.88
CA ILE A 181 -14.59 17.44 -14.95
C ILE A 181 -15.26 18.14 -16.13
N GLY A 182 -16.53 18.47 -15.96
CA GLY A 182 -17.30 19.39 -16.74
C GLY A 182 -17.51 20.54 -15.80
N ALA A 183 -17.02 21.71 -16.17
CA ALA A 183 -17.30 22.95 -15.49
C ALA A 183 -18.83 23.04 -15.32
N ARG A 184 -19.37 22.65 -14.15
CA ARG A 184 -20.55 23.28 -13.66
C ARG A 184 -20.08 24.67 -13.27
N GLU A 185 -20.41 25.64 -14.09
CA GLU A 185 -20.56 27.01 -13.63
C GLU A 185 -21.58 26.93 -12.49
N SER A 186 -21.10 26.73 -11.26
CA SER A 186 -21.89 27.06 -10.10
C SER A 186 -22.00 28.57 -10.12
N GLU A 187 -23.22 29.09 -10.19
CA GLU A 187 -23.47 30.48 -9.86
C GLU A 187 -22.74 30.78 -8.53
N TYR A 188 -21.67 31.55 -8.63
CA TYR A 188 -20.88 31.96 -7.48
C TYR A 188 -21.76 32.91 -6.67
N SER A 189 -22.19 32.51 -5.49
CA SER A 189 -22.60 33.47 -4.50
C SER A 189 -21.40 34.36 -4.15
N ASP A 190 -21.59 35.67 -4.10
CA ASP A 190 -20.59 36.73 -3.83
C ASP A 190 -19.98 36.67 -2.41
N GLY A 191 -19.71 35.48 -1.87
CA GLY A 191 -19.07 35.27 -0.59
C GLY A 191 -17.58 34.97 -0.74
N GLU A 192 -16.78 35.46 0.20
CA GLU A 192 -15.36 35.10 0.29
C GLU A 192 -15.22 33.59 0.34
N ASN A 193 -14.38 33.04 -0.54
CA ASN A 193 -14.08 31.61 -0.58
C ASN A 193 -12.61 31.39 -0.18
N PHE A 194 -12.41 30.56 0.80
CA PHE A 194 -11.10 30.20 1.31
C PHE A 194 -10.62 28.85 0.72
N VAL A 195 -9.36 28.74 0.43
CA VAL A 195 -8.70 27.45 0.19
C VAL A 195 -8.17 26.96 1.53
N TYR A 196 -8.53 25.76 1.91
CA TYR A 196 -8.08 25.16 3.16
C TYR A 196 -7.23 23.91 2.93
N ILE A 197 -6.34 23.64 3.87
CA ILE A 197 -5.57 22.39 3.97
C ILE A 197 -5.89 21.79 5.34
N PHE A 198 -6.56 20.66 5.35
CA PHE A 198 -6.76 19.86 6.57
C PHE A 198 -5.72 18.76 6.63
N HIS A 199 -5.16 18.58 7.81
CA HIS A 199 -4.19 17.54 8.13
C HIS A 199 -4.89 16.42 8.91
N ILE A 200 -4.61 15.17 8.54
CA ILE A 200 -5.05 14.02 9.35
C ILE A 200 -4.06 13.87 10.49
N LYS A 201 -4.52 14.12 11.71
CA LYS A 201 -3.69 14.10 12.90
C LYS A 201 -2.93 12.78 13.05
N GLY A 202 -1.60 12.87 13.13
CA GLY A 202 -0.72 11.69 13.23
C GLY A 202 -0.45 10.96 11.93
N LYS A 203 -0.83 11.53 10.78
CA LYS A 203 -0.56 10.97 9.44
C LYS A 203 0.00 12.05 8.51
N GLN A 204 0.76 11.62 7.49
CA GLN A 204 1.25 12.55 6.45
C GLN A 204 0.23 12.74 5.31
N PHE A 205 -1.05 12.79 5.63
CA PHE A 205 -2.11 13.00 4.65
C PHE A 205 -2.77 14.35 4.85
N TYR A 206 -2.98 15.04 3.74
CA TYR A 206 -3.58 16.35 3.70
C TYR A 206 -4.80 16.33 2.78
N LYS A 207 -5.82 17.07 3.15
CA LYS A 207 -6.99 17.32 2.31
C LYS A 207 -7.02 18.79 1.95
N VAL A 208 -6.93 19.07 0.65
CA VAL A 208 -7.11 20.42 0.11
C VAL A 208 -8.53 20.59 -0.39
N GLY A 209 -9.13 21.71 -0.13
CA GLY A 209 -10.46 22.05 -0.59
C GLY A 209 -10.74 23.54 -0.57
N ARG A 210 -11.95 23.91 -0.98
CA ARG A 210 -12.45 25.29 -0.99
C ARG A 210 -13.78 25.36 -0.23
N SER A 211 -13.95 26.38 0.59
CA SER A 211 -15.19 26.63 1.34
C SER A 211 -15.30 28.10 1.71
N ASN A 212 -16.53 28.59 1.81
CA ASN A 212 -16.83 29.88 2.43
C ASN A 212 -16.90 29.80 3.96
N ASP A 213 -16.95 28.61 4.54
CA ASP A 213 -16.93 28.36 5.98
C ASP A 213 -16.04 27.13 6.28
N ILE A 214 -14.79 27.39 6.64
CA ILE A 214 -13.78 26.38 6.88
C ILE A 214 -14.09 25.56 8.14
N HIS A 215 -14.57 26.21 9.19
CA HIS A 215 -14.87 25.54 10.46
C HIS A 215 -16.03 24.58 10.33
N ARG A 216 -17.13 25.02 9.72
CA ARG A 216 -18.26 24.13 9.41
C ARG A 216 -17.81 22.94 8.56
N ARG A 217 -16.93 23.17 7.58
CA ARG A 217 -16.42 22.11 6.72
C ARG A 217 -15.54 21.11 7.47
N LEU A 218 -14.73 21.56 8.40
CA LEU A 218 -13.93 20.73 9.30
C LEU A 218 -14.82 19.85 10.20
N ASP A 219 -15.87 20.46 10.79
CA ASP A 219 -16.83 19.73 11.61
C ASP A 219 -17.62 18.69 10.84
N GLU A 220 -18.03 19.00 9.60
CA GLU A 220 -18.69 18.04 8.70
C GLU A 220 -17.80 16.81 8.43
N PHE A 221 -16.49 17.00 8.22
CA PHE A 221 -15.56 15.91 8.04
C PHE A 221 -15.37 15.09 9.32
N ASN A 222 -15.16 15.74 10.46
CA ASN A 222 -14.94 15.07 11.73
C ASN A 222 -16.18 14.37 12.27
N SER A 223 -17.38 14.83 11.91
CA SER A 223 -18.66 14.19 12.26
C SER A 223 -19.08 13.11 11.26
N SER A 224 -18.41 13.00 10.12
CA SER A 224 -18.74 11.99 9.11
C SER A 224 -18.54 10.56 9.65
N PRO A 225 -19.35 9.59 9.17
CA PRO A 225 -19.17 8.18 9.55
C PRO A 225 -17.73 7.69 9.33
N HIS A 226 -17.06 8.21 8.32
CA HIS A 226 -15.69 7.81 7.97
C HIS A 226 -14.66 8.25 9.02
N ALA A 227 -14.74 9.47 9.53
CA ALA A 227 -13.88 9.95 10.61
C ALA A 227 -14.10 9.14 11.90
N ARG A 228 -15.32 8.71 12.17
CA ARG A 228 -15.65 7.85 13.33
C ARG A 228 -15.05 6.44 13.23
N PHE A 229 -14.93 5.89 12.01
CA PHE A 229 -14.33 4.57 11.80
C PHE A 229 -12.80 4.59 11.88
N THR A 230 -12.17 5.69 11.52
CA THR A 230 -10.70 5.79 11.51
C THR A 230 -10.12 6.28 12.82
N ASN A 231 -10.93 6.85 13.73
CA ASN A 231 -10.49 7.55 14.94
C ASN A 231 -9.38 8.61 14.70
N LEU A 232 -9.30 9.14 13.50
CA LEU A 232 -8.29 10.10 13.07
C LEU A 232 -8.97 11.43 12.74
N PRO A 233 -9.03 12.37 13.70
CA PRO A 233 -9.61 13.67 13.45
C PRO A 233 -8.76 14.47 12.46
N LEU A 234 -9.43 15.23 11.60
CA LEU A 234 -8.80 16.28 10.82
C LEU A 234 -8.57 17.52 11.68
N GLU A 235 -7.49 18.21 11.41
CA GLU A 235 -7.21 19.53 11.99
C GLU A 235 -6.87 20.51 10.88
N LEU A 236 -7.13 21.79 11.12
CA LEU A 236 -6.77 22.85 10.18
C LEU A 236 -5.26 23.01 10.19
N PHE A 237 -4.63 22.81 9.02
CA PHE A 237 -3.19 23.00 8.85
C PHE A 237 -2.89 24.42 8.37
N GLN A 238 -3.67 24.93 7.41
CA GLN A 238 -3.56 26.29 6.88
C GLN A 238 -4.87 26.70 6.19
N ALA A 239 -5.20 27.99 6.28
CA ALA A 239 -6.34 28.62 5.62
C ALA A 239 -5.89 29.79 4.75
#